data_db2ae75a2a7d4149767af718c9008d4c
#
_entry.id   db2ae75a2a7d4149767af718c9008d4c
#
_cell.length_a   1.000
_cell.length_b   1.000
_cell.length_c   1.000
_cell.angle_alpha   90.00
_cell.angle_beta   90.00
_cell.angle_gamma   90.00
#
_symmetry.space_group_name_H-M   'P 1'
#
loop_
_entity.id
_entity.type
_entity.pdbx_description
1 polymer ?
#
loop_
_entity_poly.entity_id
_entity_poly.type
_entity_poly.pdbx_seq_one_letter_code
_entity_poly.pdbx_strand_id
1 'polypeptide(L)'
;LWTAQLRRPGLIFGITESDDVLRARIEARVEQMAAHGADQEARLAAAAGASRTARAAIGFEEFQRGDLETVVRKHLRYGKRQMTWLRRTGGVTVIERSGRDDGEVAAALLEAVDRAEGALHEPREDG
;
A
#
# COMPACT_ATOMS: atom_id res chain seq x y z
N LEU A 1 -11.31 -16.26 -4.59
CA LEU A 1 -12.45 -15.65 -5.27
C LEU A 1 -12.90 -14.44 -4.47
N TRP A 2 -12.54 -13.25 -4.92
CA TRP A 2 -12.96 -11.99 -4.31
C TRP A 2 -14.31 -11.62 -4.90
N THR A 3 -15.36 -11.69 -4.10
CA THR A 3 -16.68 -11.20 -4.50
C THR A 3 -16.85 -9.77 -4.02
N ALA A 4 -17.57 -8.93 -4.79
CA ALA A 4 -17.90 -7.55 -4.39
C ALA A 4 -18.87 -7.50 -3.20
N GLN A 5 -19.37 -8.66 -2.74
CA GLN A 5 -20.25 -8.75 -1.58
C GLN A 5 -19.43 -8.77 -0.30
N LEU A 6 -19.48 -7.66 0.43
CA LEU A 6 -18.93 -7.59 1.78
C LEU A 6 -19.84 -8.36 2.77
N ARG A 7 -19.23 -9.10 3.70
CA ARG A 7 -20.00 -9.79 4.78
C ARG A 7 -20.72 -8.81 5.69
N ARG A 8 -20.26 -7.57 5.74
CA ARG A 8 -20.88 -6.44 6.46
C ARG A 8 -20.78 -5.21 5.56
N PRO A 9 -21.74 -4.27 5.67
CA PRO A 9 -21.61 -2.97 5.03
C PRO A 9 -20.29 -2.32 5.45
N GLY A 10 -19.57 -1.77 4.50
CA GLY A 10 -18.27 -1.13 4.76
C GLY A 10 -17.82 -0.29 3.58
N LEU A 11 -16.95 0.67 3.85
CA LEU A 11 -16.33 1.53 2.87
C LEU A 11 -14.89 1.07 2.67
N ILE A 12 -14.44 1.03 1.43
CA ILE A 12 -13.06 0.71 1.08
C ILE A 12 -12.45 1.95 0.43
N PHE A 13 -11.35 2.43 1.00
CA PHE A 13 -10.60 3.54 0.45
C PHE A 13 -9.25 3.05 -0.07
N GLY A 14 -8.84 3.58 -1.22
CA GLY A 14 -7.50 3.41 -1.76
C GLY A 14 -6.77 4.76 -1.73
N ILE A 15 -5.63 4.83 -1.05
CA ILE A 15 -4.77 6.01 -1.07
C ILE A 15 -3.73 5.81 -2.16
N THR A 16 -3.64 6.77 -3.07
CA THR A 16 -2.70 6.73 -4.20
C THR A 16 -1.69 7.87 -4.11
N GLU A 17 -0.58 7.69 -4.79
CA GLU A 17 0.49 8.68 -4.87
C GLU A 17 0.99 8.78 -6.31
N SER A 18 1.52 9.93 -6.71
CA SER A 18 2.20 10.07 -8.01
C SER A 18 3.43 9.17 -8.08
N ASP A 19 3.76 8.69 -9.27
CA ASP A 19 4.87 7.76 -9.49
C ASP A 19 6.21 8.33 -9.01
N ASP A 20 6.44 9.64 -9.20
CA ASP A 20 7.70 10.30 -8.82
C ASP A 20 7.83 10.41 -7.29
N VAL A 21 6.77 10.82 -6.60
CA VAL A 21 6.76 10.91 -5.13
C VAL A 21 6.84 9.52 -4.51
N LEU A 22 6.13 8.54 -5.06
CA LEU A 22 6.19 7.15 -4.62
C LEU A 22 7.62 6.60 -4.76
N ARG A 23 8.28 6.85 -5.90
CA ARG A 23 9.66 6.45 -6.13
C ARG A 23 10.59 7.05 -5.07
N ALA A 24 10.56 8.37 -4.88
CA ALA A 24 11.41 9.05 -3.91
C ALA A 24 11.21 8.52 -2.48
N ARG A 25 9.97 8.24 -2.08
CA ARG A 25 9.66 7.63 -0.77
C ARG A 25 10.20 6.22 -0.62
N ILE A 26 10.10 5.40 -1.67
CA ILE A 26 10.63 4.04 -1.67
C ILE A 26 12.15 4.07 -1.57
N GLU A 27 12.83 4.92 -2.35
CA GLU A 27 14.27 5.08 -2.31
C GLU A 27 14.75 5.48 -0.91
N ALA A 28 14.19 6.54 -0.34
CA ALA A 28 14.52 6.98 1.01
C ALA A 28 14.27 5.90 2.07
N ARG A 29 13.16 5.16 1.96
CA ARG A 29 12.85 4.07 2.89
C ARG A 29 13.85 2.91 2.78
N VAL A 30 14.23 2.53 1.58
CA VAL A 30 15.21 1.45 1.34
C VAL A 30 16.58 1.83 1.90
N GLU A 31 17.01 3.08 1.69
CA GLU A 31 18.24 3.60 2.29
C GLU A 31 18.19 3.58 3.82
N GLN A 32 17.09 4.01 4.42
CA GLN A 32 16.90 3.94 5.87
C GLN A 32 16.95 2.50 6.38
N MET A 33 16.29 1.56 5.70
CA MET A 33 16.34 0.14 6.09
C MET A 33 17.77 -0.39 6.05
N ALA A 34 18.53 -0.07 5.02
CA ALA A 34 19.94 -0.47 4.91
C ALA A 34 20.78 0.16 6.04
N ALA A 35 20.60 1.46 6.31
CA ALA A 35 21.30 2.15 7.39
C ALA A 35 20.97 1.62 8.79
N HIS A 36 19.79 1.01 8.98
CA HIS A 36 19.38 0.38 10.24
C HIS A 36 19.65 -1.12 10.30
N GLY A 37 20.46 -1.68 9.38
CA GLY A 37 20.97 -3.03 9.46
C GLY A 37 20.08 -4.12 8.83
N ALA A 38 19.20 -3.77 7.89
CA ALA A 38 18.35 -4.75 7.20
C ALA A 38 19.17 -5.87 6.51
N ASP A 39 20.38 -5.57 6.05
CA ASP A 39 21.31 -6.53 5.48
C ASP A 39 21.82 -7.55 6.52
N GLN A 40 22.14 -7.09 7.72
CA GLN A 40 22.57 -7.95 8.82
C GLN A 40 21.40 -8.82 9.28
N GLU A 41 20.21 -8.23 9.46
CA GLU A 41 19.00 -8.96 9.85
C GLU A 41 18.67 -10.07 8.85
N ALA A 42 18.71 -9.77 7.55
CA ALA A 42 18.46 -10.75 6.49
C ALA A 42 19.48 -11.90 6.50
N ARG A 43 20.78 -11.60 6.75
CA ARG A 43 21.82 -12.62 6.86
C ARG A 43 21.62 -13.52 8.09
N LEU A 44 21.30 -12.93 9.24
CA LEU A 44 21.03 -13.67 10.47
C LEU A 44 19.80 -14.57 10.33
N ALA A 45 18.72 -14.05 9.75
CA ALA A 45 17.51 -14.82 9.47
C ALA A 45 17.79 -15.99 8.51
N ALA A 46 18.60 -15.76 7.46
CA ALA A 46 19.00 -16.80 6.54
C ALA A 46 19.79 -17.91 7.22
N ALA A 47 20.76 -17.54 8.08
CA ALA A 47 21.58 -18.47 8.84
C ALA A 47 20.75 -19.27 9.88
N ALA A 48 19.73 -18.65 10.46
CA ALA A 48 18.79 -19.30 11.36
C ALA A 48 17.75 -20.20 10.67
N GLY A 49 17.84 -20.39 9.36
CA GLY A 49 16.93 -21.27 8.61
C GLY A 49 15.59 -20.64 8.29
N ALA A 50 15.56 -19.35 7.93
CA ALA A 50 14.34 -18.64 7.54
C ALA A 50 13.46 -19.48 6.60
N SER A 51 12.15 -19.49 6.86
CA SER A 51 11.18 -20.24 6.07
C SER A 51 11.13 -19.76 4.61
N ARG A 52 10.59 -20.59 3.71
CA ARG A 52 10.38 -20.22 2.31
C ARG A 52 9.56 -18.92 2.17
N THR A 53 8.55 -18.74 3.01
CA THR A 53 7.72 -17.53 3.00
C THR A 53 8.51 -16.30 3.43
N ALA A 54 9.34 -16.40 4.48
CA ALA A 54 10.20 -15.31 4.90
C ALA A 54 11.22 -14.92 3.82
N ARG A 55 11.82 -15.91 3.15
CA ARG A 55 12.77 -15.68 2.04
C ARG A 55 12.11 -15.05 0.80
N ALA A 56 10.79 -15.22 0.63
CA ALA A 56 10.04 -14.62 -0.46
C ALA A 56 9.70 -13.14 -0.22
N ALA A 57 9.99 -12.58 0.96
CA ALA A 57 9.79 -11.16 1.23
C ALA A 57 10.65 -10.30 0.29
N ILE A 58 10.06 -9.18 -0.16
CA ILE A 58 10.78 -8.25 -1.05
C ILE A 58 12.00 -7.70 -0.31
N GLY A 59 13.16 -7.86 -0.91
CA GLY A 59 14.43 -7.37 -0.38
C GLY A 59 15.21 -8.39 0.44
N PHE A 60 14.63 -9.53 0.82
CA PHE A 60 15.33 -10.51 1.68
C PHE A 60 16.69 -10.93 1.11
N GLU A 61 16.74 -11.35 -0.14
CA GLU A 61 18.00 -11.75 -0.78
C GLU A 61 18.84 -10.55 -1.23
N GLU A 62 18.19 -9.48 -1.66
CA GLU A 62 18.85 -8.28 -2.17
C GLU A 62 19.62 -7.54 -1.08
N PHE A 63 19.02 -7.38 0.12
CA PHE A 63 19.72 -6.78 1.25
C PHE A 63 20.95 -7.57 1.65
N GLN A 64 20.91 -8.92 1.61
CA GLN A 64 22.09 -9.74 1.88
C GLN A 64 23.25 -9.47 0.92
N ARG A 65 22.96 -9.07 -0.33
CA ARG A 65 23.95 -8.75 -1.37
C ARG A 65 24.27 -7.26 -1.49
N GLY A 66 23.57 -6.41 -0.74
CA GLY A 66 23.70 -4.96 -0.85
C GLY A 66 23.10 -4.37 -2.14
N ASP A 67 22.23 -5.11 -2.82
CA ASP A 67 21.59 -4.69 -4.07
C ASP A 67 20.34 -3.86 -3.82
N LEU A 68 20.53 -2.64 -3.31
CA LEU A 68 19.43 -1.73 -2.95
C LEU A 68 18.60 -1.29 -4.17
N GLU A 69 19.25 -1.16 -5.33
CA GLU A 69 18.55 -0.78 -6.57
C GLU A 69 17.47 -1.81 -6.94
N THR A 70 17.80 -3.09 -6.82
CA THR A 70 16.81 -4.15 -7.07
C THR A 70 15.70 -4.16 -6.02
N VAL A 71 16.00 -3.83 -4.75
CA VAL A 71 14.96 -3.65 -3.72
C VAL A 71 13.98 -2.57 -4.13
N VAL A 72 14.46 -1.39 -4.50
CA VAL A 72 13.63 -0.27 -4.98
C VAL A 72 12.77 -0.69 -6.19
N ARG A 73 13.39 -1.29 -7.19
CA ARG A 73 12.70 -1.75 -8.40
C ARG A 73 11.59 -2.78 -8.10
N LYS A 74 11.83 -3.71 -7.18
CA LYS A 74 10.83 -4.69 -6.75
C LYS A 74 9.65 -4.02 -6.03
N HIS A 75 9.90 -3.05 -5.15
CA HIS A 75 8.87 -2.28 -4.46
C HIS A 75 8.00 -1.46 -5.44
N LEU A 76 8.62 -0.78 -6.40
CA LEU A 76 7.89 -0.05 -7.45
C LEU A 76 6.99 -0.97 -8.27
N ARG A 77 7.50 -2.15 -8.65
CA ARG A 77 6.70 -3.16 -9.36
C ARG A 77 5.53 -3.66 -8.50
N TYR A 78 5.75 -3.86 -7.22
CA TYR A 78 4.70 -4.23 -6.29
C TYR A 78 3.62 -3.14 -6.19
N GLY A 79 4.00 -1.88 -6.04
CA GLY A 79 3.09 -0.73 -6.04
C GLY A 79 2.22 -0.68 -7.30
N LYS A 80 2.81 -0.88 -8.48
CA LYS A 80 2.06 -0.93 -9.75
C LYS A 80 1.03 -2.07 -9.78
N ARG A 81 1.36 -3.25 -9.22
CA ARG A 81 0.40 -4.35 -9.11
C ARG A 81 -0.74 -4.01 -8.15
N GLN A 82 -0.44 -3.36 -7.02
CA GLN A 82 -1.46 -2.89 -6.08
C GLN A 82 -2.41 -1.89 -6.75
N MET A 83 -1.90 -0.94 -7.53
CA MET A 83 -2.72 0.01 -8.28
C MET A 83 -3.62 -0.68 -9.32
N THR A 84 -3.09 -1.68 -10.01
CA THR A 84 -3.88 -2.46 -10.97
C THR A 84 -5.01 -3.23 -10.26
N TRP A 85 -4.73 -3.79 -9.10
CA TRP A 85 -5.73 -4.48 -8.28
C TRP A 85 -6.79 -3.50 -7.78
N LEU A 86 -6.37 -2.35 -7.25
CA LEU A 86 -7.26 -1.31 -6.72
C LEU A 86 -8.27 -0.83 -7.78
N ARG A 87 -7.80 -0.58 -9.00
CA ARG A 87 -8.66 -0.16 -10.12
C ARG A 87 -9.68 -1.20 -10.56
N ARG A 88 -9.39 -2.49 -10.31
CA ARG A 88 -10.27 -3.62 -10.65
C ARG A 88 -11.23 -3.99 -9.52
N THR A 89 -11.01 -3.49 -8.33
CA THR A 89 -11.85 -3.76 -7.18
C THR A 89 -13.03 -2.78 -7.19
N GLY A 90 -14.26 -3.32 -7.33
CA GLY A 90 -15.47 -2.48 -7.28
C GLY A 90 -15.69 -1.90 -5.89
N GLY A 91 -16.34 -0.74 -5.83
CA GLY A 91 -16.74 -0.11 -4.56
C GLY A 91 -15.58 0.55 -3.80
N VAL A 92 -14.44 0.78 -4.43
CA VAL A 92 -13.30 1.49 -3.84
C VAL A 92 -13.38 2.98 -4.17
N THR A 93 -13.34 3.82 -3.14
CA THR A 93 -13.14 5.27 -3.28
C THR A 93 -11.65 5.58 -3.26
N VAL A 94 -11.13 6.17 -4.33
CA VAL A 94 -9.70 6.50 -4.44
C VAL A 94 -9.48 7.93 -3.99
N ILE A 95 -8.51 8.12 -3.09
CA ILE A 95 -8.05 9.42 -2.61
C ILE A 95 -6.59 9.59 -3.02
N GLU A 96 -6.33 10.62 -3.80
CA GLU A 96 -4.97 10.96 -4.20
C GLU A 96 -4.28 11.78 -3.09
N ARG A 97 -3.10 11.32 -2.69
CA ARG A 97 -2.29 11.96 -1.66
C ARG A 97 -1.35 13.03 -2.22
N SER A 98 -1.00 12.96 -3.50
CA SER A 98 -0.01 13.86 -4.11
C SER A 98 -0.30 15.32 -3.83
N GLY A 99 0.69 16.02 -3.25
CA GLY A 99 0.56 17.43 -2.89
C GLY A 99 -0.25 17.70 -1.61
N ARG A 100 -0.64 16.66 -0.86
CA ARG A 100 -1.38 16.80 0.40
C ARG A 100 -0.57 16.29 1.58
N ASP A 101 -0.73 16.93 2.73
CA ASP A 101 -0.23 16.40 4.00
C ASP A 101 -1.18 15.33 4.58
N ASP A 102 -0.76 14.71 5.70
CA ASP A 102 -1.54 13.64 6.33
C ASP A 102 -2.88 14.14 6.89
N GLY A 103 -2.95 15.38 7.35
CA GLY A 103 -4.18 16.01 7.85
C GLY A 103 -5.20 16.24 6.73
N GLU A 104 -4.74 16.72 5.58
CA GLU A 104 -5.58 16.93 4.39
C GLU A 104 -6.11 15.59 3.82
N VAL A 105 -5.30 14.54 3.84
CA VAL A 105 -5.75 13.21 3.46
C VAL A 105 -6.77 12.66 4.44
N ALA A 106 -6.54 12.82 5.75
CA ALA A 106 -7.48 12.42 6.78
C ALA A 106 -8.82 13.16 6.66
N ALA A 107 -8.80 14.46 6.41
CA ALA A 107 -10.01 15.26 6.18
C ALA A 107 -10.80 14.76 4.96
N ALA A 108 -10.12 14.47 3.85
CA ALA A 108 -10.76 13.93 2.65
C ALA A 108 -11.39 12.54 2.88
N LEU A 109 -10.76 11.70 3.73
CA LEU A 109 -11.32 10.41 4.14
C LEU A 109 -12.61 10.60 4.97
N LEU A 110 -12.58 11.50 5.95
CA LEU A 110 -13.75 11.79 6.79
C LEU A 110 -14.92 12.32 5.97
N GLU A 111 -14.68 13.29 5.08
CA GLU A 111 -15.70 13.80 4.18
C GLU A 111 -16.31 12.71 3.29
N ALA A 112 -15.51 11.73 2.85
CA ALA A 112 -16.01 10.64 2.05
C ALA A 112 -16.85 9.65 2.87
N VAL A 113 -16.53 9.45 4.14
CA VAL A 113 -17.36 8.68 5.09
C VAL A 113 -18.68 9.38 5.31
N ASP A 114 -18.69 10.67 5.68
CA ASP A 114 -19.89 11.44 5.95
C ASP A 114 -20.85 11.44 4.74
N ARG A 115 -20.32 11.59 3.53
CA ARG A 115 -21.13 11.53 2.31
C ARG A 115 -21.78 10.16 2.09
N ALA A 116 -21.05 9.09 2.39
CA ALA A 116 -21.57 7.74 2.25
C ALA A 116 -22.65 7.42 3.30
N GLU A 117 -22.48 7.90 4.53
CA GLU A 117 -23.49 7.77 5.59
C GLU A 117 -24.75 8.58 5.27
N GLY A 118 -24.61 9.81 4.77
CA GLY A 118 -25.72 10.64 4.30
C GLY A 118 -26.55 9.94 3.22
N ALA A 119 -25.89 9.33 2.24
CA ALA A 119 -26.56 8.61 1.17
C ALA A 119 -27.32 7.35 1.64
N LEU A 120 -26.95 6.77 2.78
CA LEU A 120 -27.67 5.65 3.39
C LEU A 120 -28.92 6.06 4.16
N HIS A 121 -29.03 7.36 4.54
CA HIS A 121 -30.15 7.92 5.31
C HIS A 121 -31.18 8.66 4.45
N GLU A 122 -30.93 8.85 3.16
CA GLU A 122 -31.95 9.39 2.26
C GLU A 122 -33.05 8.33 2.04
N PRO A 123 -34.34 8.66 2.33
CA PRO A 123 -35.45 7.77 2.07
C PRO A 123 -35.48 7.49 0.57
N ARG A 124 -35.46 6.21 0.19
CA ARG A 124 -35.81 5.83 -1.18
C ARG A 124 -37.23 6.30 -1.44
N GLU A 125 -37.35 7.34 -2.27
CA GLU A 125 -38.63 7.67 -2.87
C GLU A 125 -39.00 6.52 -3.81
N ASP A 126 -39.79 5.59 -3.29
CA ASP A 126 -40.44 4.57 -4.11
C ASP A 126 -41.45 5.30 -4.99
N GLY A 127 -41.10 5.44 -6.28
CA GLY A 127 -42.00 5.87 -7.33
C GLY A 127 -42.62 4.67 -8.05
#